data_7a5fa3e5ed2db8759e826f6fefb476e3
#
_entry.id   7a5fa3e5ed2db8759e826f6fefb476e3
#
_cell.length_a   1.000
_cell.length_b   1.000
_cell.length_c   1.000
_cell.angle_alpha   90.00
_cell.angle_beta   90.00
_cell.angle_gamma   90.00
#
_symmetry.space_group_name_H-M   'P 1'
#
loop_
_entity.id
_entity.type
_entity.pdbx_description
1 polymer ?
#
loop_
_entity_poly.entity_id
_entity_poly.type
_entity_poly.pdbx_seq_one_letter_code
_entity_poly.pdbx_strand_id
1 'polypeptide(L)'
;MQTAILILLWTMVLWRAPAALRYGKQRMLWVTFAALTVAMTLRVHEVMDFIDGGVGINNLSTLLKHLLGITAAAALLEFVFGITRPESRDGARRRTPVAAVAMLLLTVLFVLTPREEQAADFFDSSAGAPAATGYLLVFFGYLGTAMAVAAWLFWGSSRHAQAGWLRTGLRLLGAGSAAGVAYAFLRSGYLVLRLFADADESRDATVSDTTDVLKHAAIALILIGTAVPAVGVAWQSVHHWRQLRRLHPLWRDLTEAVPEVVLHEELRRSELRLRLHRRVVEIRDALLALQPYVTARERDLAATEGARARSGPGGDPGPGAGVPAGADLSAGALADACWLELARQAKAAGRRPVDAGQRREADSTTGALDALDDIDAEADWLHSLDRARRTGTVRTFTAAHLEGVRQETPHP
;
A
#
# COMPACT_ATOMS: atom_id res chain seq x y z
N MET A 1 -11.07 -21.93 -12.20
CA MET A 1 -10.90 -20.67 -11.43
C MET A 1 -10.93 -20.89 -9.92
N GLN A 2 -11.84 -21.68 -9.36
CA GLN A 2 -11.93 -21.99 -7.91
C GLN A 2 -10.65 -22.62 -7.34
N THR A 3 -10.04 -23.59 -8.03
CA THR A 3 -8.81 -24.26 -7.58
C THR A 3 -7.63 -23.31 -7.45
N ALA A 4 -7.47 -22.36 -8.37
CA ALA A 4 -6.39 -21.36 -8.30
C ALA A 4 -6.56 -20.42 -7.09
N ILE A 5 -7.79 -20.02 -6.79
CA ILE A 5 -8.11 -19.20 -5.60
C ILE A 5 -7.81 -19.98 -4.31
N LEU A 6 -8.17 -21.26 -4.25
CA LEU A 6 -7.88 -22.12 -3.10
C LEU A 6 -6.38 -22.28 -2.87
N ILE A 7 -5.61 -22.54 -3.93
CA ILE A 7 -4.14 -22.66 -3.84
C ILE A 7 -3.54 -21.34 -3.30
N LEU A 8 -4.00 -20.21 -3.83
CA LEU A 8 -3.54 -18.89 -3.37
C LEU A 8 -3.86 -18.66 -1.89
N LEU A 9 -5.08 -18.96 -1.44
CA LEU A 9 -5.51 -18.81 -0.06
C LEU A 9 -4.70 -19.71 0.88
N TRP A 10 -4.52 -20.99 0.55
CA TRP A 10 -3.70 -21.91 1.34
C TRP A 10 -2.24 -21.47 1.40
N THR A 11 -1.67 -21.03 0.28
CA THR A 11 -0.31 -20.49 0.24
C THR A 11 -0.18 -19.29 1.18
N MET A 12 -1.14 -18.37 1.18
CA MET A 12 -1.15 -17.19 2.04
C MET A 12 -1.26 -17.56 3.52
N VAL A 13 -2.15 -18.52 3.86
CA VAL A 13 -2.34 -18.99 5.25
C VAL A 13 -1.07 -19.65 5.78
N LEU A 14 -0.47 -20.57 4.99
CA LEU A 14 0.73 -21.28 5.38
C LEU A 14 1.94 -20.34 5.50
N TRP A 15 2.12 -19.43 4.56
CA TRP A 15 3.21 -18.45 4.59
C TRP A 15 3.12 -17.50 5.80
N ARG A 16 1.91 -17.10 6.19
CA ARG A 16 1.70 -16.20 7.34
C ARG A 16 1.63 -16.91 8.69
N ALA A 17 1.48 -18.22 8.74
CA ALA A 17 1.35 -18.97 9.99
C ALA A 17 2.51 -18.70 10.98
N PRO A 18 3.80 -18.71 10.59
CA PRO A 18 4.89 -18.45 11.52
C PRO A 18 4.85 -17.04 12.13
N ALA A 19 4.43 -16.04 11.35
CA ALA A 19 4.31 -14.67 11.83
C ALA A 19 3.11 -14.50 12.79
N ALA A 20 1.98 -15.14 12.50
CA ALA A 20 0.79 -15.12 13.34
C ALA A 20 1.01 -15.79 14.70
N LEU A 21 1.82 -16.85 14.74
CA LEU A 21 2.19 -17.53 16.00
C LEU A 21 3.11 -16.66 16.87
N ARG A 22 3.99 -15.85 16.24
CA ARG A 22 4.96 -15.00 16.97
C ARG A 22 4.38 -13.65 17.40
N TYR A 23 3.47 -13.07 16.61
CA TYR A 23 2.95 -11.71 16.83
C TYR A 23 1.43 -11.74 17.07
N GLY A 24 1.01 -11.53 18.34
CA GLY A 24 -0.40 -11.59 18.74
C GLY A 24 -1.35 -10.67 17.97
N LYS A 25 -0.87 -9.50 17.50
CA LYS A 25 -1.65 -8.55 16.68
C LYS A 25 -2.04 -9.10 15.30
N GLN A 26 -1.25 -10.03 14.75
CA GLN A 26 -1.53 -10.64 13.43
C GLN A 26 -2.37 -11.92 13.52
N ARG A 27 -2.55 -12.46 14.73
CA ARG A 27 -3.27 -13.73 14.97
C ARG A 27 -4.73 -13.66 14.48
N MET A 28 -5.46 -12.58 14.80
CA MET A 28 -6.87 -12.45 14.40
C MET A 28 -7.03 -12.36 12.89
N LEU A 29 -6.17 -11.63 12.20
CA LEU A 29 -6.17 -11.58 10.74
C LEU A 29 -5.85 -12.95 10.13
N TRP A 30 -4.91 -13.69 10.70
CA TRP A 30 -4.59 -15.04 10.27
C TRP A 30 -5.77 -16.00 10.48
N VAL A 31 -6.47 -15.93 11.62
CA VAL A 31 -7.68 -16.71 11.90
C VAL A 31 -8.77 -16.42 10.88
N THR A 32 -8.95 -15.15 10.48
CA THR A 32 -9.90 -14.76 9.43
C THR A 32 -9.59 -15.48 8.12
N PHE A 33 -8.35 -15.42 7.65
CA PHE A 33 -7.95 -16.08 6.40
C PHE A 33 -8.00 -17.61 6.51
N ALA A 34 -7.58 -18.18 7.62
CA ALA A 34 -7.63 -19.63 7.84
C ALA A 34 -9.07 -20.15 7.84
N ALA A 35 -9.97 -19.52 8.59
CA ALA A 35 -11.37 -19.87 8.63
C ALA A 35 -12.04 -19.73 7.25
N LEU A 36 -11.76 -18.64 6.53
CA LEU A 36 -12.28 -18.44 5.17
C LEU A 36 -11.75 -19.49 4.19
N THR A 37 -10.46 -19.82 4.27
CA THR A 37 -9.82 -20.82 3.40
C THR A 37 -10.43 -22.22 3.61
N VAL A 38 -10.61 -22.62 4.88
CA VAL A 38 -11.26 -23.89 5.21
C VAL A 38 -12.73 -23.87 4.75
N ALA A 39 -13.47 -22.77 4.99
CA ALA A 39 -14.85 -22.65 4.52
C ALA A 39 -14.96 -22.74 2.99
N MET A 40 -13.99 -22.20 2.24
CA MET A 40 -13.94 -22.31 0.78
C MET A 40 -13.54 -23.73 0.33
N THR A 41 -12.70 -24.43 1.07
CA THR A 41 -12.36 -25.83 0.81
C THR A 41 -13.58 -26.73 0.97
N LEU A 42 -14.41 -26.47 1.99
CA LEU A 42 -15.68 -27.17 2.23
C LEU A 42 -16.76 -26.92 1.16
N ARG A 43 -16.53 -26.02 0.20
CA ARG A 43 -17.42 -25.81 -0.98
C ARG A 43 -17.08 -26.71 -2.16
N VAL A 44 -15.95 -27.40 -2.10
CA VAL A 44 -15.55 -28.35 -3.13
C VAL A 44 -16.40 -29.61 -2.98
N HIS A 45 -17.06 -30.04 -4.05
CA HIS A 45 -18.03 -31.15 -4.02
C HIS A 45 -17.43 -32.43 -3.43
N GLU A 46 -16.23 -32.79 -3.85
CA GLU A 46 -15.54 -33.99 -3.38
C GLU A 46 -15.24 -33.94 -1.87
N VAL A 47 -14.94 -32.74 -1.32
CA VAL A 47 -14.70 -32.56 0.11
C VAL A 47 -16.01 -32.59 0.88
N MET A 48 -17.08 -32.02 0.35
CA MET A 48 -18.41 -32.02 0.91
C MET A 48 -18.93 -33.46 1.03
N ASP A 49 -18.87 -34.22 -0.06
CA ASP A 49 -19.31 -35.63 -0.13
C ASP A 49 -18.49 -36.53 0.79
N PHE A 50 -17.19 -36.30 0.88
CA PHE A 50 -16.30 -37.02 1.79
C PHE A 50 -16.67 -36.80 3.27
N ILE A 51 -16.97 -35.56 3.66
CA ILE A 51 -17.31 -35.23 5.06
C ILE A 51 -18.71 -35.73 5.40
N ASP A 52 -19.69 -35.38 4.57
CA ASP A 52 -21.09 -35.71 4.81
C ASP A 52 -21.31 -37.25 4.76
N GLY A 53 -20.71 -37.93 3.80
CA GLY A 53 -20.76 -39.39 3.65
C GLY A 53 -19.94 -40.14 4.71
N GLY A 54 -18.76 -39.59 5.11
CA GLY A 54 -17.88 -40.19 6.11
C GLY A 54 -18.46 -40.17 7.53
N VAL A 55 -19.24 -39.12 7.86
CA VAL A 55 -19.89 -38.96 9.17
C VAL A 55 -21.34 -39.49 9.15
N GLY A 56 -21.94 -39.65 7.96
CA GLY A 56 -23.33 -40.08 7.81
C GLY A 56 -24.35 -39.00 8.24
N ILE A 57 -23.97 -37.73 8.22
CA ILE A 57 -24.83 -36.59 8.54
C ILE A 57 -24.97 -35.71 7.30
N ASN A 58 -26.12 -35.70 6.69
CA ASN A 58 -26.43 -34.89 5.52
C ASN A 58 -26.25 -33.38 5.82
N ASN A 59 -25.58 -32.66 4.91
CA ASN A 59 -25.36 -31.22 4.99
C ASN A 59 -24.48 -30.73 6.19
N LEU A 60 -23.70 -31.62 6.84
CA LEU A 60 -22.78 -31.23 7.91
C LEU A 60 -21.74 -30.23 7.40
N SER A 61 -21.24 -30.44 6.18
CA SER A 61 -20.32 -29.53 5.51
C SER A 61 -20.86 -28.10 5.41
N THR A 62 -22.19 -27.94 5.24
CA THR A 62 -22.87 -26.65 5.21
C THR A 62 -22.89 -25.97 6.60
N LEU A 63 -23.15 -26.74 7.67
CA LEU A 63 -23.01 -26.21 9.03
C LEU A 63 -21.60 -25.73 9.29
N LEU A 64 -20.58 -26.55 8.97
CA LEU A 64 -19.17 -26.19 9.17
C LEU A 64 -18.78 -24.93 8.39
N LYS A 65 -19.24 -24.80 7.12
CA LYS A 65 -19.04 -23.57 6.32
C LYS A 65 -19.60 -22.33 7.02
N HIS A 66 -20.79 -22.40 7.57
CA HIS A 66 -21.43 -21.28 8.24
C HIS A 66 -20.75 -20.94 9.59
N LEU A 67 -20.38 -21.92 10.38
CA LEU A 67 -19.61 -21.71 11.62
C LEU A 67 -18.25 -21.06 11.34
N LEU A 68 -17.54 -21.51 10.29
CA LEU A 68 -16.29 -20.90 9.87
C LEU A 68 -16.50 -19.48 9.33
N GLY A 69 -17.61 -19.24 8.63
CA GLY A 69 -18.01 -17.90 8.19
C GLY A 69 -18.19 -16.92 9.34
N ILE A 70 -18.90 -17.35 10.40
CA ILE A 70 -19.06 -16.55 11.63
C ILE A 70 -17.72 -16.32 12.32
N THR A 71 -16.88 -17.36 12.41
CA THR A 71 -15.54 -17.26 12.99
C THR A 71 -14.67 -16.27 12.22
N ALA A 72 -14.69 -16.32 10.88
CA ALA A 72 -13.95 -15.38 10.05
C ALA A 72 -14.43 -13.95 10.23
N ALA A 73 -15.76 -13.73 10.26
CA ALA A 73 -16.35 -12.40 10.47
C ALA A 73 -16.01 -11.84 11.86
N ALA A 74 -16.10 -12.67 12.91
CA ALA A 74 -15.74 -12.27 14.27
C ALA A 74 -14.25 -11.91 14.38
N ALA A 75 -13.36 -12.74 13.84
CA ALA A 75 -11.93 -12.50 13.86
C ALA A 75 -11.54 -11.23 13.07
N LEU A 76 -12.19 -10.99 11.92
CA LEU A 76 -12.00 -9.77 11.14
C LEU A 76 -12.40 -8.52 11.92
N LEU A 77 -13.57 -8.54 12.56
CA LEU A 77 -14.02 -7.42 13.39
C LEU A 77 -13.06 -7.14 14.54
N GLU A 78 -12.59 -8.19 15.25
CA GLU A 78 -11.60 -8.02 16.32
C GLU A 78 -10.29 -7.42 15.79
N PHE A 79 -9.83 -7.85 14.62
CA PHE A 79 -8.64 -7.29 13.98
C PHE A 79 -8.84 -5.80 13.65
N VAL A 80 -9.96 -5.44 13.01
CA VAL A 80 -10.24 -4.05 12.61
C VAL A 80 -10.41 -3.14 13.82
N PHE A 81 -11.14 -3.58 14.85
CA PHE A 81 -11.26 -2.81 16.10
C PHE A 81 -9.94 -2.68 16.83
N GLY A 82 -9.10 -3.72 16.83
CA GLY A 82 -7.78 -3.68 17.44
C GLY A 82 -6.84 -2.65 16.82
N ILE A 83 -7.05 -2.31 15.54
CA ILE A 83 -6.28 -1.27 14.84
C ILE A 83 -6.91 0.12 15.01
N THR A 84 -8.25 0.21 14.86
CA THR A 84 -8.94 1.51 14.81
C THR A 84 -9.25 2.08 16.19
N ARG A 85 -9.43 1.23 17.21
CA ARG A 85 -9.79 1.60 18.58
C ARG A 85 -9.09 0.73 19.62
N PRO A 86 -7.77 0.86 19.80
CA PRO A 86 -6.98 -0.02 20.68
C PRO A 86 -7.40 0.05 22.15
N GLU A 87 -8.06 1.14 22.57
CA GLU A 87 -8.53 1.35 23.95
C GLU A 87 -9.84 0.59 24.28
N SER A 88 -10.56 0.09 23.27
CA SER A 88 -11.87 -0.57 23.48
C SER A 88 -11.75 -2.08 23.76
N ARG A 89 -10.88 -2.49 24.71
CA ARG A 89 -10.76 -3.90 25.14
C ARG A 89 -12.08 -4.49 25.70
N ASP A 90 -12.93 -3.66 26.29
CA ASP A 90 -14.24 -4.09 26.80
C ASP A 90 -15.21 -4.49 25.67
N GLY A 91 -15.03 -3.93 24.46
CA GLY A 91 -15.81 -4.32 23.30
C GLY A 91 -15.53 -5.76 22.84
N ALA A 92 -14.29 -6.25 22.91
CA ALA A 92 -13.92 -7.62 22.56
C ALA A 92 -14.64 -8.63 23.46
N ARG A 93 -14.71 -8.37 24.77
CA ARG A 93 -15.40 -9.21 25.75
C ARG A 93 -16.89 -9.38 25.45
N ARG A 94 -17.53 -8.43 24.75
CA ARG A 94 -18.96 -8.50 24.38
C ARG A 94 -19.18 -9.15 23.02
N ARG A 95 -18.28 -8.98 22.06
CA ARG A 95 -18.41 -9.50 20.69
C ARG A 95 -18.19 -11.00 20.59
N THR A 96 -17.21 -11.53 21.32
CA THR A 96 -16.92 -12.98 21.35
C THR A 96 -18.11 -13.83 21.82
N PRO A 97 -18.81 -13.50 22.93
CA PRO A 97 -19.99 -14.26 23.35
C PRO A 97 -21.15 -14.16 22.34
N VAL A 98 -21.32 -13.03 21.64
CA VAL A 98 -22.35 -12.90 20.60
C VAL A 98 -22.07 -13.88 19.45
N ALA A 99 -20.82 -13.99 18.99
CA ALA A 99 -20.43 -14.99 17.98
C ALA A 99 -20.66 -16.43 18.49
N ALA A 100 -20.29 -16.72 19.72
CA ALA A 100 -20.48 -18.03 20.34
C ALA A 100 -21.97 -18.42 20.46
N VAL A 101 -22.83 -17.47 20.87
CA VAL A 101 -24.29 -17.67 20.92
C VAL A 101 -24.85 -17.91 19.51
N ALA A 102 -24.43 -17.14 18.50
CA ALA A 102 -24.85 -17.35 17.11
C ALA A 102 -24.45 -18.75 16.61
N MET A 103 -23.22 -19.19 16.87
CA MET A 103 -22.74 -20.54 16.50
C MET A 103 -23.54 -21.65 17.23
N LEU A 104 -23.83 -21.46 18.52
CA LEU A 104 -24.64 -22.41 19.28
C LEU A 104 -26.07 -22.49 18.71
N LEU A 105 -26.70 -21.35 18.44
CA LEU A 105 -28.05 -21.31 17.85
C LEU A 105 -28.07 -21.98 16.47
N LEU A 106 -27.06 -21.74 15.63
CA LEU A 106 -26.93 -22.42 14.33
C LEU A 106 -26.84 -23.94 14.52
N THR A 107 -26.04 -24.41 15.46
CA THR A 107 -25.89 -25.85 15.71
C THR A 107 -27.19 -26.47 16.19
N VAL A 108 -27.90 -25.82 17.12
CA VAL A 108 -29.20 -26.29 17.62
C VAL A 108 -30.24 -26.33 16.50
N LEU A 109 -30.39 -25.23 15.76
CA LEU A 109 -31.36 -25.16 14.67
C LEU A 109 -31.04 -26.15 13.52
N PHE A 110 -29.77 -26.39 13.27
CA PHE A 110 -29.33 -27.42 12.32
C PHE A 110 -29.78 -28.81 12.75
N VAL A 111 -29.66 -29.15 14.05
CA VAL A 111 -30.12 -30.44 14.58
C VAL A 111 -31.65 -30.59 14.49
N LEU A 112 -32.39 -29.49 14.68
CA LEU A 112 -33.84 -29.47 14.60
C LEU A 112 -34.40 -29.47 13.16
N THR A 113 -33.56 -29.21 12.15
CA THR A 113 -33.98 -29.17 10.74
C THR A 113 -34.03 -30.62 10.18
N PRO A 114 -35.15 -31.08 9.59
CA PRO A 114 -35.20 -32.35 8.87
C PRO A 114 -34.22 -32.34 7.69
N ARG A 115 -33.47 -33.44 7.49
CA ARG A 115 -32.41 -33.55 6.48
C ARG A 115 -32.50 -34.91 5.76
N GLU A 116 -33.56 -35.05 4.99
CA GLU A 116 -33.82 -36.32 4.28
C GLU A 116 -32.88 -36.53 3.10
N GLU A 117 -32.43 -35.44 2.43
CA GLU A 117 -31.52 -35.50 1.29
C GLU A 117 -30.35 -34.53 1.44
N GLN A 118 -29.22 -34.86 0.78
CA GLN A 118 -28.08 -34.00 0.65
C GLN A 118 -28.37 -32.93 -0.43
N ALA A 119 -28.45 -31.66 -0.02
CA ALA A 119 -28.76 -30.57 -0.92
C ALA A 119 -27.52 -29.76 -1.29
N ALA A 120 -27.33 -29.51 -2.57
CA ALA A 120 -26.26 -28.68 -3.10
C ALA A 120 -26.42 -27.20 -2.61
N ASP A 121 -27.65 -26.72 -2.53
CA ASP A 121 -28.01 -25.44 -1.90
C ASP A 121 -29.03 -25.65 -0.79
N PHE A 122 -28.58 -25.56 0.45
CA PHE A 122 -29.40 -25.69 1.65
C PHE A 122 -30.48 -24.62 1.74
N PHE A 123 -30.27 -23.46 1.11
CA PHE A 123 -31.24 -22.38 1.07
C PHE A 123 -32.48 -22.74 0.25
N ASP A 124 -32.28 -23.22 -0.98
CA ASP A 124 -33.39 -23.49 -1.90
C ASP A 124 -34.16 -24.74 -1.49
N SER A 125 -33.46 -25.78 -1.01
CA SER A 125 -34.10 -27.04 -0.55
C SER A 125 -34.87 -26.90 0.76
N SER A 126 -34.55 -25.93 1.60
CA SER A 126 -35.13 -25.74 2.94
C SER A 126 -36.11 -24.56 3.02
N ALA A 127 -36.41 -23.91 1.90
CA ALA A 127 -37.32 -22.77 1.85
C ALA A 127 -38.73 -23.15 2.33
N GLY A 128 -39.26 -22.43 3.32
CA GLY A 128 -40.58 -22.69 3.92
C GLY A 128 -40.56 -23.57 5.18
N ALA A 129 -39.43 -24.25 5.50
CA ALA A 129 -39.31 -24.98 6.76
C ALA A 129 -38.94 -24.01 7.92
N PRO A 130 -39.72 -23.93 9.03
CA PRO A 130 -39.46 -22.92 10.07
C PRO A 130 -38.09 -23.04 10.75
N ALA A 131 -37.61 -24.26 11.02
CA ALA A 131 -36.31 -24.47 11.65
C ALA A 131 -35.12 -24.06 10.72
N ALA A 132 -35.23 -24.42 9.44
CA ALA A 132 -34.23 -24.03 8.44
C ALA A 132 -34.25 -22.51 8.18
N THR A 133 -35.43 -21.91 8.13
CA THR A 133 -35.58 -20.46 8.05
C THR A 133 -34.93 -19.77 9.25
N GLY A 134 -35.18 -20.25 10.47
CA GLY A 134 -34.55 -19.74 11.68
C GLY A 134 -33.04 -19.87 11.66
N TYR A 135 -32.51 -20.98 11.18
CA TYR A 135 -31.08 -21.23 10.99
C TYR A 135 -30.45 -20.18 10.05
N LEU A 136 -31.05 -19.98 8.90
CA LEU A 136 -30.53 -19.02 7.92
C LEU A 136 -30.68 -17.56 8.38
N LEU A 137 -31.75 -17.22 9.09
CA LEU A 137 -31.93 -15.88 9.68
C LEU A 137 -30.86 -15.56 10.72
N VAL A 138 -30.49 -16.51 11.57
CA VAL A 138 -29.39 -16.33 12.55
C VAL A 138 -28.06 -16.11 11.80
N PHE A 139 -27.80 -16.91 10.77
CA PHE A 139 -26.58 -16.77 9.96
C PHE A 139 -26.51 -15.41 9.25
N PHE A 140 -27.53 -15.04 8.46
CA PHE A 140 -27.57 -13.77 7.74
C PHE A 140 -27.67 -12.57 8.66
N GLY A 141 -28.36 -12.69 9.80
CA GLY A 141 -28.43 -11.65 10.82
C GLY A 141 -27.08 -11.33 11.41
N TYR A 142 -26.31 -12.36 11.79
CA TYR A 142 -24.95 -12.18 12.28
C TYR A 142 -24.01 -11.62 11.20
N LEU A 143 -24.03 -12.23 10.02
CA LEU A 143 -23.17 -11.81 8.89
C LEU A 143 -23.50 -10.38 8.45
N GLY A 144 -24.78 -10.04 8.31
CA GLY A 144 -25.24 -8.71 7.94
C GLY A 144 -24.83 -7.64 8.96
N THR A 145 -24.97 -7.96 10.26
CA THR A 145 -24.52 -7.06 11.34
C THR A 145 -23.00 -6.87 11.31
N ALA A 146 -22.24 -7.95 11.14
CA ALA A 146 -20.78 -7.88 11.02
C ALA A 146 -20.34 -7.03 9.82
N MET A 147 -20.99 -7.22 8.66
CA MET A 147 -20.73 -6.42 7.46
C MET A 147 -21.14 -4.95 7.62
N ALA A 148 -22.24 -4.65 8.32
CA ALA A 148 -22.66 -3.28 8.60
C ALA A 148 -21.62 -2.55 9.46
N VAL A 149 -21.12 -3.20 10.50
CA VAL A 149 -20.04 -2.66 11.33
C VAL A 149 -18.76 -2.47 10.52
N ALA A 150 -18.40 -3.44 9.68
CA ALA A 150 -17.23 -3.33 8.80
C ALA A 150 -17.38 -2.16 7.82
N ALA A 151 -18.53 -2.01 7.17
CA ALA A 151 -18.83 -0.89 6.26
C ALA A 151 -18.66 0.46 6.96
N TRP A 152 -19.22 0.59 8.17
CA TRP A 152 -19.10 1.82 8.97
C TRP A 152 -17.64 2.13 9.34
N LEU A 153 -16.87 1.13 9.76
CA LEU A 153 -15.46 1.28 10.13
C LEU A 153 -14.60 1.66 8.91
N PHE A 154 -14.76 0.97 7.78
CA PHE A 154 -14.02 1.26 6.57
C PHE A 154 -14.33 2.65 6.02
N TRP A 155 -15.62 3.04 6.04
CA TRP A 155 -16.03 4.38 5.59
C TRP A 155 -15.48 5.47 6.50
N GLY A 156 -15.56 5.28 7.83
CA GLY A 156 -15.00 6.18 8.82
C GLY A 156 -13.48 6.33 8.65
N SER A 157 -12.75 5.22 8.53
CA SER A 157 -11.29 5.22 8.35
C SER A 157 -10.86 5.83 7.02
N SER A 158 -11.67 5.71 5.96
CA SER A 158 -11.36 6.30 4.64
C SER A 158 -11.26 7.82 4.67
N ARG A 159 -11.97 8.49 5.60
CA ARG A 159 -11.95 9.96 5.75
C ARG A 159 -10.63 10.47 6.30
N HIS A 160 -9.91 9.66 7.06
CA HIS A 160 -8.64 10.00 7.71
C HIS A 160 -7.43 9.45 6.95
N ALA A 161 -7.66 8.70 5.87
CA ALA A 161 -6.57 8.14 5.08
C ALA A 161 -5.87 9.24 4.26
N GLN A 162 -4.57 9.43 4.48
CA GLN A 162 -3.75 10.41 3.76
C GLN A 162 -3.46 9.97 2.32
N ALA A 163 -3.06 8.72 2.13
CA ALA A 163 -2.75 8.18 0.81
C ALA A 163 -4.03 7.93 -0.02
N GLY A 164 -4.08 8.44 -1.24
CA GLY A 164 -5.24 8.30 -2.14
C GLY A 164 -5.61 6.85 -2.42
N TRP A 165 -4.64 5.98 -2.67
CA TRP A 165 -4.86 4.55 -2.90
C TRP A 165 -5.43 3.84 -1.66
N LEU A 166 -4.99 4.21 -0.45
CA LEU A 166 -5.55 3.66 0.79
C LEU A 166 -7.01 4.08 0.98
N ARG A 167 -7.30 5.36 0.72
CA ARG A 167 -8.67 5.89 0.77
C ARG A 167 -9.60 5.17 -0.21
N THR A 168 -9.14 4.97 -1.45
CA THR A 168 -9.90 4.23 -2.47
C THR A 168 -10.14 2.79 -2.04
N GLY A 169 -9.11 2.08 -1.57
CA GLY A 169 -9.23 0.71 -1.08
C GLY A 169 -10.24 0.58 0.07
N LEU A 170 -10.18 1.48 1.06
CA LEU A 170 -11.12 1.49 2.18
C LEU A 170 -12.56 1.80 1.76
N ARG A 171 -12.77 2.69 0.77
CA ARG A 171 -14.10 2.97 0.22
C ARG A 171 -14.68 1.78 -0.53
N LEU A 172 -13.86 1.08 -1.32
CA LEU A 172 -14.28 -0.15 -2.00
C LEU A 172 -14.63 -1.26 -1.01
N LEU A 173 -13.84 -1.43 0.05
CA LEU A 173 -14.16 -2.36 1.15
C LEU A 173 -15.48 -1.99 1.84
N GLY A 174 -15.69 -0.70 2.11
CA GLY A 174 -16.94 -0.20 2.69
C GLY A 174 -18.14 -0.43 1.79
N ALA A 175 -18.03 -0.15 0.48
CA ALA A 175 -19.07 -0.39 -0.51
C ALA A 175 -19.39 -1.88 -0.67
N GLY A 176 -18.36 -2.73 -0.75
CA GLY A 176 -18.51 -4.19 -0.81
C GLY A 176 -19.21 -4.75 0.44
N SER A 177 -18.82 -4.26 1.63
CA SER A 177 -19.48 -4.64 2.88
C SER A 177 -20.93 -4.16 2.91
N ALA A 178 -21.25 -2.95 2.43
CA ALA A 178 -22.63 -2.45 2.32
C ALA A 178 -23.48 -3.28 1.35
N ALA A 179 -22.91 -3.69 0.21
CA ALA A 179 -23.57 -4.63 -0.71
C ALA A 179 -23.84 -5.99 -0.03
N GLY A 180 -22.92 -6.47 0.82
CA GLY A 180 -23.11 -7.67 1.63
C GLY A 180 -24.25 -7.52 2.67
N VAL A 181 -24.41 -6.33 3.26
CA VAL A 181 -25.56 -6.02 4.13
C VAL A 181 -26.86 -6.10 3.34
N ALA A 182 -26.91 -5.47 2.17
CA ALA A 182 -28.10 -5.51 1.30
C ALA A 182 -28.43 -6.96 0.87
N TYR A 183 -27.44 -7.76 0.54
CA TYR A 183 -27.59 -9.20 0.26
C TYR A 183 -28.21 -9.94 1.46
N ALA A 184 -27.64 -9.77 2.66
CA ALA A 184 -28.14 -10.43 3.87
C ALA A 184 -29.57 -10.02 4.20
N PHE A 185 -29.88 -8.74 4.04
CA PHE A 185 -31.22 -8.21 4.27
C PHE A 185 -32.25 -8.75 3.28
N LEU A 186 -31.91 -8.73 1.98
CA LEU A 186 -32.81 -9.22 0.93
C LEU A 186 -33.08 -10.74 1.08
N ARG A 187 -32.05 -11.55 1.35
CA ARG A 187 -32.18 -12.98 1.63
C ARG A 187 -33.00 -13.25 2.89
N SER A 188 -32.75 -12.52 3.98
CA SER A 188 -33.52 -12.65 5.22
C SER A 188 -34.99 -12.29 5.02
N GLY A 189 -35.28 -11.20 4.32
CA GLY A 189 -36.64 -10.76 4.03
C GLY A 189 -37.39 -11.78 3.15
N TYR A 190 -36.71 -12.34 2.14
CA TYR A 190 -37.27 -13.39 1.32
C TYR A 190 -37.57 -14.67 2.10
N LEU A 191 -36.69 -15.11 2.99
CA LEU A 191 -36.92 -16.26 3.87
C LEU A 191 -38.17 -16.10 4.74
N VAL A 192 -38.35 -14.90 5.32
CA VAL A 192 -39.55 -14.59 6.11
C VAL A 192 -40.82 -14.60 5.23
N LEU A 193 -40.73 -14.03 4.02
CA LEU A 193 -41.86 -14.02 3.09
C LEU A 193 -42.30 -15.46 2.73
N ARG A 194 -41.36 -16.38 2.54
CA ARG A 194 -41.63 -17.80 2.19
C ARG A 194 -42.30 -18.61 3.31
N LEU A 195 -42.31 -18.10 4.55
CA LEU A 195 -43.07 -18.71 5.63
C LEU A 195 -44.59 -18.44 5.52
N PHE A 196 -45.00 -17.35 4.83
CA PHE A 196 -46.36 -16.88 4.76
C PHE A 196 -46.97 -16.89 3.35
N ALA A 197 -46.13 -17.06 2.32
CA ALA A 197 -46.52 -17.05 0.93
C ALA A 197 -46.13 -18.36 0.23
N ASP A 198 -47.00 -18.82 -0.66
CA ASP A 198 -46.75 -20.00 -1.48
C ASP A 198 -45.58 -19.82 -2.43
N ALA A 199 -45.01 -20.92 -2.86
CA ALA A 199 -43.96 -20.96 -3.84
C ALA A 199 -44.40 -20.32 -5.16
N ASP A 200 -43.61 -19.38 -5.68
CA ASP A 200 -43.79 -18.76 -6.99
C ASP A 200 -42.43 -18.80 -7.72
N GLU A 201 -42.35 -19.65 -8.70
CA GLU A 201 -41.11 -19.95 -9.42
C GLU A 201 -40.49 -18.70 -10.07
N SER A 202 -41.33 -17.78 -10.57
CA SER A 202 -40.85 -16.54 -11.18
C SER A 202 -40.26 -15.59 -10.17
N ARG A 203 -40.84 -15.51 -8.97
CA ARG A 203 -40.34 -14.70 -7.86
C ARG A 203 -39.08 -15.29 -7.25
N ASP A 204 -39.05 -16.59 -7.08
CA ASP A 204 -37.91 -17.34 -6.55
C ASP A 204 -36.68 -17.14 -7.45
N ALA A 205 -36.85 -17.29 -8.78
CA ALA A 205 -35.80 -17.02 -9.76
C ALA A 205 -35.31 -15.56 -9.70
N THR A 206 -36.21 -14.58 -9.68
CA THR A 206 -35.86 -13.16 -9.65
C THR A 206 -35.05 -12.80 -8.39
N VAL A 207 -35.46 -13.30 -7.23
CA VAL A 207 -34.75 -13.05 -5.95
C VAL A 207 -33.38 -13.75 -5.97
N SER A 208 -33.32 -14.98 -6.47
CA SER A 208 -32.05 -15.71 -6.60
C SER A 208 -31.05 -14.96 -7.50
N ASP A 209 -31.47 -14.55 -8.70
CA ASP A 209 -30.62 -13.81 -9.65
C ASP A 209 -30.15 -12.47 -9.05
N THR A 210 -31.07 -11.70 -8.45
CA THR A 210 -30.73 -10.42 -7.85
C THR A 210 -29.73 -10.58 -6.70
N THR A 211 -29.94 -11.56 -5.83
CA THR A 211 -29.05 -11.81 -4.70
C THR A 211 -27.71 -12.37 -5.15
N ASP A 212 -27.67 -13.13 -6.25
CA ASP A 212 -26.41 -13.62 -6.82
C ASP A 212 -25.58 -12.50 -7.41
N VAL A 213 -26.19 -11.58 -8.16
CA VAL A 213 -25.50 -10.36 -8.66
C VAL A 213 -24.94 -9.56 -7.50
N LEU A 214 -25.75 -9.34 -6.44
CA LEU A 214 -25.33 -8.54 -5.28
C LEU A 214 -24.19 -9.21 -4.50
N LYS A 215 -24.25 -10.54 -4.34
CA LYS A 215 -23.18 -11.36 -3.74
C LYS A 215 -21.88 -11.26 -4.54
N HIS A 216 -21.93 -11.41 -5.85
CA HIS A 216 -20.74 -11.33 -6.70
C HIS A 216 -20.17 -9.91 -6.72
N ALA A 217 -21.01 -8.87 -6.76
CA ALA A 217 -20.59 -7.48 -6.66
C ALA A 217 -19.91 -7.19 -5.32
N ALA A 218 -20.47 -7.66 -4.20
CA ALA A 218 -19.88 -7.51 -2.87
C ALA A 218 -18.49 -8.16 -2.80
N ILE A 219 -18.37 -9.41 -3.29
CA ILE A 219 -17.10 -10.14 -3.32
C ILE A 219 -16.07 -9.41 -4.20
N ALA A 220 -16.46 -8.97 -5.39
CA ALA A 220 -15.56 -8.26 -6.30
C ALA A 220 -15.05 -6.95 -5.69
N LEU A 221 -15.94 -6.15 -5.09
CA LEU A 221 -15.57 -4.89 -4.43
C LEU A 221 -14.62 -5.12 -3.24
N ILE A 222 -14.85 -6.15 -2.44
CA ILE A 222 -13.97 -6.52 -1.33
C ILE A 222 -12.60 -6.97 -1.85
N LEU A 223 -12.56 -7.81 -2.88
CA LEU A 223 -11.30 -8.28 -3.48
C LEU A 223 -10.49 -7.11 -4.06
N ILE A 224 -11.11 -6.26 -4.86
CA ILE A 224 -10.46 -5.07 -5.42
C ILE A 224 -10.03 -4.14 -4.28
N GLY A 225 -10.90 -3.91 -3.30
CA GLY A 225 -10.62 -3.06 -2.15
C GLY A 225 -9.43 -3.52 -1.32
N THR A 226 -9.20 -4.83 -1.19
CA THR A 226 -8.01 -5.39 -0.52
C THR A 226 -6.76 -5.32 -1.39
N ALA A 227 -6.90 -5.44 -2.71
CA ALA A 227 -5.79 -5.43 -3.66
C ALA A 227 -5.19 -4.02 -3.82
N VAL A 228 -6.03 -2.97 -3.88
CA VAL A 228 -5.59 -1.58 -4.10
C VAL A 228 -4.52 -1.12 -3.10
N PRO A 229 -4.65 -1.30 -1.77
CA PRO A 229 -3.60 -0.94 -0.82
C PRO A 229 -2.31 -1.74 -1.01
N ALA A 230 -2.42 -3.03 -1.31
CA ALA A 230 -1.24 -3.89 -1.54
C ALA A 230 -0.45 -3.44 -2.78
N VAL A 231 -1.15 -3.13 -3.87
CA VAL A 231 -0.54 -2.58 -5.10
C VAL A 231 0.07 -1.21 -4.82
N GLY A 232 -0.60 -0.34 -4.06
CA GLY A 232 -0.09 0.98 -3.68
C GLY A 232 1.23 0.90 -2.92
N VAL A 233 1.32 0.03 -1.91
CA VAL A 233 2.57 -0.20 -1.15
C VAL A 233 3.67 -0.79 -2.04
N ALA A 234 3.34 -1.75 -2.89
CA ALA A 234 4.31 -2.33 -3.83
C ALA A 234 4.84 -1.28 -4.81
N TRP A 235 3.96 -0.43 -5.36
CA TRP A 235 4.32 0.67 -6.25
C TRP A 235 5.27 1.67 -5.59
N GLN A 236 4.95 2.11 -4.34
CA GLN A 236 5.83 2.99 -3.57
C GLN A 236 7.19 2.34 -3.32
N SER A 237 7.23 1.06 -3.00
CA SER A 237 8.49 0.34 -2.80
C SER A 237 9.34 0.30 -4.06
N VAL A 238 8.72 0.05 -5.22
CA VAL A 238 9.39 0.09 -6.53
C VAL A 238 9.86 1.51 -6.86
N HIS A 239 9.04 2.54 -6.55
CA HIS A 239 9.40 3.94 -6.76
C HIS A 239 10.64 4.32 -5.94
N HIS A 240 10.65 4.09 -4.63
CA HIS A 240 11.82 4.37 -3.77
C HIS A 240 13.07 3.58 -4.20
N TRP A 241 12.90 2.33 -4.64
CA TRP A 241 14.01 1.54 -5.16
C TRP A 241 14.61 2.15 -6.44
N ARG A 242 13.74 2.64 -7.36
CA ARG A 242 14.18 3.34 -8.58
C ARG A 242 14.91 4.64 -8.24
N GLN A 243 14.39 5.43 -7.30
CA GLN A 243 15.04 6.66 -6.83
C GLN A 243 16.43 6.36 -6.23
N LEU A 244 16.54 5.35 -5.38
CA LEU A 244 17.82 4.91 -4.81
C LEU A 244 18.84 4.54 -5.89
N ARG A 245 18.39 3.85 -6.96
CA ARG A 245 19.27 3.50 -8.08
C ARG A 245 19.70 4.71 -8.90
N ARG A 246 18.79 5.65 -9.13
CA ARG A 246 19.07 6.88 -9.88
C ARG A 246 20.05 7.80 -9.13
N LEU A 247 19.93 7.88 -7.81
CA LEU A 247 20.83 8.70 -6.98
C LEU A 247 22.18 8.05 -6.69
N HIS A 248 22.30 6.75 -6.94
CA HIS A 248 23.55 6.03 -6.60
C HIS A 248 24.82 6.60 -7.26
N PRO A 249 24.84 6.99 -8.54
CA PRO A 249 26.04 7.55 -9.15
C PRO A 249 26.46 8.87 -8.49
N LEU A 250 25.50 9.79 -8.28
CA LEU A 250 25.77 11.07 -7.61
C LEU A 250 26.30 10.84 -6.19
N TRP A 251 25.63 10.00 -5.43
CA TRP A 251 26.03 9.66 -4.06
C TRP A 251 27.44 9.09 -4.00
N ARG A 252 27.77 8.16 -4.89
CA ARG A 252 29.11 7.54 -4.96
C ARG A 252 30.19 8.58 -5.23
N ASP A 253 30.00 9.42 -6.25
CA ASP A 253 30.98 10.45 -6.62
C ASP A 253 31.19 11.47 -5.51
N LEU A 254 30.14 11.81 -4.76
CA LEU A 254 30.21 12.77 -3.65
C LEU A 254 30.83 12.16 -2.40
N THR A 255 30.48 10.92 -2.07
CA THR A 255 31.06 10.22 -0.90
C THR A 255 32.52 9.81 -1.12
N GLU A 256 32.97 9.63 -2.36
CA GLU A 256 34.39 9.50 -2.69
C GLU A 256 35.17 10.80 -2.41
N ALA A 257 34.54 11.97 -2.66
CA ALA A 257 35.14 13.28 -2.38
C ALA A 257 35.07 13.68 -0.89
N VAL A 258 34.03 13.23 -0.18
CA VAL A 258 33.72 13.57 1.22
C VAL A 258 33.29 12.31 1.99
N PRO A 259 34.23 11.40 2.36
CA PRO A 259 33.88 10.13 3.00
C PRO A 259 33.25 10.29 4.40
N GLU A 260 33.53 11.38 5.08
CA GLU A 260 33.07 11.68 6.43
C GLU A 260 31.54 11.84 6.56
N VAL A 261 30.80 12.04 5.45
CA VAL A 261 29.35 12.19 5.46
C VAL A 261 28.60 10.84 5.47
N VAL A 262 29.32 9.74 5.27
CA VAL A 262 28.69 8.42 5.21
C VAL A 262 28.31 7.94 6.60
N LEU A 263 27.04 7.72 6.83
CA LEU A 263 26.53 7.16 8.08
C LEU A 263 26.76 5.64 8.14
N HIS A 264 27.33 5.12 9.22
CA HIS A 264 27.70 3.71 9.37
C HIS A 264 26.62 2.82 10.00
N GLU A 265 25.40 3.30 10.08
CA GLU A 265 24.27 2.53 10.64
C GLU A 265 23.73 1.51 9.62
N GLU A 266 23.53 0.26 10.04
CA GLU A 266 23.00 -0.79 9.17
C GLU A 266 21.47 -0.73 9.06
N LEU A 267 20.95 -0.29 7.93
CA LEU A 267 19.53 -0.34 7.60
C LEU A 267 19.17 -1.67 6.90
N ARG A 268 18.02 -2.23 7.26
CA ARG A 268 17.50 -3.43 6.61
C ARG A 268 17.24 -3.19 5.12
N ARG A 269 17.49 -4.19 4.29
CA ARG A 269 17.27 -4.09 2.83
C ARG A 269 15.82 -3.77 2.45
N SER A 270 14.86 -4.13 3.29
CA SER A 270 13.42 -3.86 3.10
C SER A 270 13.00 -2.43 3.44
N GLU A 271 13.83 -1.64 4.16
CA GLU A 271 13.50 -0.29 4.60
C GLU A 271 13.86 0.76 3.53
N LEU A 272 13.25 0.61 2.33
CA LEU A 272 13.60 1.41 1.16
C LEU A 272 13.42 2.91 1.37
N ARG A 273 12.35 3.34 2.09
CA ARG A 273 12.10 4.75 2.39
C ARG A 273 13.19 5.35 3.28
N LEU A 274 13.58 4.65 4.36
CA LEU A 274 14.65 5.10 5.26
C LEU A 274 15.99 5.15 4.54
N ARG A 275 16.26 4.17 3.66
CA ARG A 275 17.47 4.16 2.84
C ARG A 275 17.50 5.31 1.84
N LEU A 276 16.36 5.67 1.25
CA LEU A 276 16.26 6.82 0.36
C LEU A 276 16.48 8.12 1.14
N HIS A 277 15.81 8.28 2.28
CA HIS A 277 15.99 9.44 3.16
C HIS A 277 17.46 9.62 3.55
N ARG A 278 18.09 8.57 4.03
CA ARG A 278 19.52 8.59 4.37
C ARG A 278 20.40 8.98 3.17
N ARG A 279 20.14 8.43 1.99
CA ARG A 279 20.89 8.77 0.77
C ARG A 279 20.76 10.24 0.42
N VAL A 280 19.56 10.81 0.54
CA VAL A 280 19.31 12.24 0.32
C VAL A 280 20.07 13.09 1.34
N VAL A 281 20.05 12.72 2.63
CA VAL A 281 20.79 13.42 3.68
C VAL A 281 22.30 13.37 3.42
N GLU A 282 22.88 12.19 3.16
CA GLU A 282 24.32 12.05 2.88
C GLU A 282 24.76 12.87 1.66
N ILE A 283 23.93 12.94 0.60
CA ILE A 283 24.21 13.80 -0.57
C ILE A 283 24.17 15.28 -0.16
N ARG A 284 23.18 15.73 0.61
CA ARG A 284 23.09 17.12 1.09
C ARG A 284 24.26 17.51 1.98
N ASP A 285 24.65 16.64 2.89
CA ASP A 285 25.82 16.88 3.76
C ASP A 285 27.09 16.99 2.93
N ALA A 286 27.23 16.19 1.89
CA ALA A 286 28.35 16.30 0.96
C ALA A 286 28.33 17.61 0.16
N LEU A 287 27.14 18.07 -0.29
CA LEU A 287 26.98 19.38 -0.94
C LEU A 287 27.43 20.50 0.00
N LEU A 288 26.99 20.47 1.26
CA LEU A 288 27.38 21.47 2.29
C LEU A 288 28.87 21.43 2.58
N ALA A 289 29.47 20.24 2.69
CA ALA A 289 30.90 20.06 2.92
C ALA A 289 31.78 20.53 1.74
N LEU A 290 31.24 20.56 0.53
CA LEU A 290 31.93 21.04 -0.66
C LEU A 290 31.77 22.55 -0.89
N GLN A 291 30.75 23.19 -0.34
CA GLN A 291 30.54 24.64 -0.47
C GLN A 291 31.77 25.51 -0.16
N PRO A 292 32.58 25.24 0.88
CA PRO A 292 33.76 26.02 1.20
C PRO A 292 34.89 25.99 0.15
N TYR A 293 34.82 25.09 -0.81
CA TYR A 293 35.85 24.96 -1.86
C TYR A 293 35.58 25.81 -3.09
N VAL A 294 34.52 26.64 -3.08
CA VAL A 294 34.15 27.57 -4.15
C VAL A 294 33.91 28.96 -3.58
N THR A 295 34.45 29.98 -4.23
CA THR A 295 34.25 31.40 -3.87
C THR A 295 32.85 31.87 -4.28
N ALA A 296 32.38 32.99 -3.67
CA ALA A 296 31.13 33.63 -4.05
C ALA A 296 31.12 34.02 -5.53
N ARG A 297 32.23 34.57 -6.05
CA ARG A 297 32.38 34.92 -7.47
C ARG A 297 32.22 33.70 -8.42
N GLU A 298 32.80 32.56 -8.05
CA GLU A 298 32.67 31.32 -8.86
C GLU A 298 31.22 30.80 -8.88
N ARG A 299 30.46 30.97 -7.76
CA ARG A 299 29.02 30.65 -7.70
C ARG A 299 28.20 31.61 -8.58
N ASP A 300 28.49 32.91 -8.58
CA ASP A 300 27.81 33.90 -9.43
C ASP A 300 28.05 33.60 -10.92
N LEU A 301 29.27 33.18 -11.26
CA LEU A 301 29.60 32.75 -12.62
C LEU A 301 28.82 31.48 -13.00
N ALA A 302 28.71 30.52 -12.11
CA ALA A 302 27.92 29.31 -12.31
C ALA A 302 26.43 29.64 -12.47
N ALA A 303 25.87 30.57 -11.69
CA ALA A 303 24.49 31.05 -11.84
C ALA A 303 24.27 31.72 -13.21
N THR A 304 25.24 32.56 -13.64
CA THR A 304 25.20 33.23 -14.95
C THR A 304 25.22 32.22 -16.09
N GLU A 305 26.05 31.18 -15.98
CA GLU A 305 26.13 30.11 -16.98
C GLU A 305 24.84 29.29 -17.05
N GLY A 306 24.24 28.96 -15.90
CA GLY A 306 22.92 28.31 -15.84
C GLY A 306 21.81 29.12 -16.52
N ALA A 307 21.84 30.46 -16.34
CA ALA A 307 20.90 31.35 -17.00
C ALA A 307 21.12 31.46 -18.52
N ARG A 308 22.38 31.53 -18.96
CA ARG A 308 22.76 31.58 -20.38
C ARG A 308 22.36 30.31 -21.13
N ALA A 309 22.53 29.16 -20.54
CA ALA A 309 22.17 27.88 -21.17
C ALA A 309 20.67 27.76 -21.45
N ARG A 310 19.83 28.50 -20.73
CA ARG A 310 18.39 28.59 -20.99
C ARG A 310 18.07 29.58 -22.16
N SER A 311 18.86 30.65 -22.29
CA SER A 311 18.60 31.76 -23.23
C SER A 311 19.27 31.55 -24.59
N GLY A 312 19.97 30.45 -24.82
CA GLY A 312 20.69 30.14 -26.07
C GLY A 312 19.76 29.92 -27.24
N PRO A 313 20.22 30.11 -28.51
CA PRO A 313 19.40 30.11 -29.73
C PRO A 313 18.83 28.74 -30.13
N GLY A 314 18.74 27.78 -29.21
CA GLY A 314 18.08 26.48 -29.34
C GLY A 314 16.86 26.30 -28.42
N GLY A 315 16.40 27.39 -27.75
CA GLY A 315 15.34 27.32 -26.71
C GLY A 315 13.89 27.46 -27.23
N ASP A 316 13.66 27.60 -28.54
CA ASP A 316 12.32 27.62 -29.10
C ASP A 316 12.14 26.42 -30.07
N PRO A 317 11.57 25.30 -29.61
CA PRO A 317 11.26 24.18 -30.50
C PRO A 317 10.05 24.62 -31.36
N GLY A 318 10.30 25.08 -32.59
CA GLY A 318 9.27 25.20 -33.59
C GLY A 318 8.46 23.90 -33.71
N PRO A 319 7.15 23.99 -34.11
CA PRO A 319 6.26 22.83 -34.11
C PRO A 319 6.67 21.85 -35.22
N GLY A 320 7.53 20.88 -34.92
CA GLY A 320 7.89 19.85 -35.87
C GLY A 320 9.17 19.05 -35.63
N ALA A 321 10.03 19.45 -34.71
CA ALA A 321 11.24 18.65 -34.39
C ALA A 321 10.98 17.74 -33.20
N GLY A 322 10.95 16.43 -33.44
CA GLY A 322 10.81 15.39 -32.40
C GLY A 322 12.04 15.36 -31.50
N VAL A 323 12.11 16.29 -30.55
CA VAL A 323 13.07 16.26 -29.44
C VAL A 323 12.49 15.30 -28.39
N PRO A 324 13.26 14.31 -27.89
CA PRO A 324 12.77 13.43 -26.83
C PRO A 324 12.39 14.29 -25.61
N ALA A 325 11.13 14.20 -25.19
CA ALA A 325 10.58 14.84 -24.02
C ALA A 325 11.40 14.38 -22.78
N GLY A 326 12.27 15.28 -22.27
CA GLY A 326 13.13 14.94 -21.13
C GLY A 326 14.30 15.89 -20.84
N ALA A 327 14.38 17.06 -21.46
CA ALA A 327 15.56 17.94 -21.36
C ALA A 327 15.29 19.32 -20.77
N ASP A 328 14.26 19.52 -19.97
CA ASP A 328 14.10 20.76 -19.19
C ASP A 328 14.92 20.66 -17.89
N LEU A 329 16.26 20.77 -18.05
CA LEU A 329 17.14 21.04 -16.90
C LEU A 329 16.86 22.47 -16.44
N SER A 330 16.39 22.65 -15.20
CA SER A 330 16.19 23.98 -14.66
C SER A 330 17.52 24.73 -14.64
N ALA A 331 17.50 26.05 -14.90
CA ALA A 331 18.70 26.89 -14.83
C ALA A 331 19.41 26.75 -13.48
N GLY A 332 18.63 26.56 -12.38
CA GLY A 332 19.15 26.30 -11.06
C GLY A 332 19.93 24.99 -10.96
N ALA A 333 19.39 23.89 -11.49
CA ALA A 333 20.10 22.60 -11.45
C ALA A 333 21.43 22.62 -12.25
N LEU A 334 21.48 23.40 -13.33
CA LEU A 334 22.69 23.57 -14.12
C LEU A 334 23.72 24.46 -13.39
N ALA A 335 23.28 25.56 -12.77
CA ALA A 335 24.12 26.41 -11.93
C ALA A 335 24.70 25.61 -10.76
N ASP A 336 23.85 24.85 -10.06
CA ASP A 336 24.29 24.00 -8.94
C ASP A 336 25.27 22.92 -9.38
N ALA A 337 25.07 22.34 -10.55
CA ALA A 337 26.00 21.35 -11.12
C ALA A 337 27.37 21.95 -11.47
N CYS A 338 27.41 23.19 -11.98
CA CYS A 338 28.65 23.89 -12.30
C CYS A 338 29.50 24.14 -11.08
N TRP A 339 28.94 24.75 -10.03
CA TRP A 339 29.72 25.03 -8.82
C TRP A 339 30.09 23.74 -8.07
N LEU A 340 29.21 22.75 -8.03
CA LEU A 340 29.45 21.46 -7.37
C LEU A 340 30.63 20.72 -7.99
N GLU A 341 30.66 20.62 -9.32
CA GLU A 341 31.74 19.92 -10.02
C GLU A 341 33.08 20.67 -9.87
N LEU A 342 33.03 22.01 -9.91
CA LEU A 342 34.20 22.84 -9.62
C LEU A 342 34.71 22.64 -8.17
N ALA A 343 33.82 22.65 -7.18
CA ALA A 343 34.15 22.43 -5.76
C ALA A 343 34.81 21.06 -5.54
N ARG A 344 34.23 20.02 -6.16
CA ARG A 344 34.73 18.63 -6.07
C ARG A 344 36.15 18.55 -6.64
N GLN A 345 36.39 19.14 -7.80
CA GLN A 345 37.72 19.12 -8.45
C GLN A 345 38.72 20.04 -7.74
N ALA A 346 38.27 21.18 -7.21
CA ALA A 346 39.12 22.07 -6.42
C ALA A 346 39.61 21.39 -5.12
N LYS A 347 38.70 20.68 -4.41
CA LYS A 347 39.07 19.86 -3.24
C LYS A 347 40.08 18.77 -3.62
N ALA A 348 39.84 18.05 -4.72
CA ALA A 348 40.74 17.00 -5.21
C ALA A 348 42.12 17.56 -5.63
N ALA A 349 42.18 18.81 -6.12
CA ALA A 349 43.42 19.52 -6.44
C ALA A 349 44.15 20.09 -5.21
N GLY A 350 43.62 19.90 -3.97
CA GLY A 350 44.26 20.35 -2.72
C GLY A 350 43.93 21.80 -2.32
N ARG A 351 42.91 22.44 -2.94
CA ARG A 351 42.48 23.78 -2.52
C ARG A 351 42.07 23.77 -1.07
N ARG A 352 42.48 24.73 -0.29
CA ARG A 352 42.01 24.92 1.10
C ARG A 352 40.61 25.53 1.12
N PRO A 353 39.79 25.22 2.16
CA PRO A 353 38.48 25.84 2.31
C PRO A 353 38.64 27.36 2.42
N VAL A 354 37.75 28.13 1.77
CA VAL A 354 37.67 29.58 1.84
C VAL A 354 37.20 29.99 3.23
N ASP A 355 37.82 31.02 3.85
CA ASP A 355 37.56 31.44 5.21
C ASP A 355 36.12 31.91 5.47
N ALA A 356 35.63 31.67 6.70
CA ALA A 356 34.23 31.91 7.13
C ALA A 356 33.78 33.40 7.01
N GLY A 357 34.72 34.35 6.95
CA GLY A 357 34.42 35.78 6.78
C GLY A 357 33.78 36.12 5.41
N GLN A 358 34.15 35.39 4.37
CA GLN A 358 33.61 35.55 3.02
C GLN A 358 32.30 34.76 2.79
N ARG A 359 31.87 33.94 3.76
CA ARG A 359 30.65 33.15 3.67
C ARG A 359 29.37 33.96 3.94
N ARG A 360 29.41 34.97 4.80
CA ARG A 360 28.23 35.72 5.26
C ARG A 360 27.45 36.46 4.19
N GLU A 361 28.09 36.80 3.05
CA GLU A 361 27.41 37.45 1.93
C GLU A 361 26.74 36.46 0.95
N ALA A 362 27.14 35.17 0.97
CA ALA A 362 26.66 34.17 0.04
C ALA A 362 25.46 33.34 0.54
N ASP A 363 25.13 33.42 1.83
CA ASP A 363 24.12 32.57 2.48
C ASP A 363 22.66 32.97 2.17
N SER A 364 22.43 34.11 1.48
CA SER A 364 21.09 34.59 1.13
C SER A 364 20.46 33.89 -0.09
N THR A 365 21.19 33.01 -0.80
CA THR A 365 20.71 32.38 -2.03
C THR A 365 20.31 30.90 -1.88
N THR A 366 20.51 30.31 -0.69
CA THR A 366 20.24 28.89 -0.44
C THR A 366 18.78 28.64 -0.01
N GLY A 367 17.82 29.28 -0.65
CA GLY A 367 16.38 29.10 -0.38
C GLY A 367 15.82 27.70 -0.76
N ALA A 368 16.67 26.78 -1.25
CA ALA A 368 16.27 25.42 -1.61
C ALA A 368 16.46 24.41 -0.46
N LEU A 369 17.03 24.83 0.70
CA LEU A 369 17.35 23.92 1.81
C LEU A 369 16.19 23.68 2.79
N ASP A 370 15.09 24.43 2.72
CA ASP A 370 14.00 24.40 3.70
C ASP A 370 12.87 23.38 3.39
N ALA A 371 12.92 22.67 2.28
CA ALA A 371 11.86 21.73 1.87
C ALA A 371 12.17 20.27 2.25
N LEU A 372 12.39 19.99 3.54
CA LEU A 372 12.53 18.59 4.05
C LEU A 372 11.21 17.80 4.09
N ASP A 373 10.08 18.42 3.75
CA ASP A 373 8.78 17.78 3.88
C ASP A 373 8.44 16.79 2.75
N ASP A 374 9.09 16.88 1.56
CA ASP A 374 8.86 15.97 0.44
C ASP A 374 10.17 15.34 -0.08
N ILE A 375 10.48 14.14 0.44
CA ILE A 375 11.67 13.36 0.06
C ILE A 375 11.67 13.02 -1.44
N ASP A 376 10.49 12.84 -2.05
CA ASP A 376 10.38 12.45 -3.45
C ASP A 376 10.71 13.65 -4.36
N ALA A 377 10.23 14.84 -4.03
CA ALA A 377 10.58 16.07 -4.74
C ALA A 377 12.08 16.37 -4.65
N GLU A 378 12.67 16.16 -3.48
CA GLU A 378 14.11 16.34 -3.26
C GLU A 378 14.94 15.33 -4.05
N ALA A 379 14.54 14.05 -4.05
CA ALA A 379 15.22 13.03 -4.84
C ALA A 379 15.16 13.33 -6.34
N ASP A 380 14.06 13.87 -6.84
CA ASP A 380 13.90 14.27 -8.24
C ASP A 380 14.79 15.48 -8.58
N TRP A 381 14.91 16.45 -7.67
CA TRP A 381 15.85 17.57 -7.82
C TRP A 381 17.29 17.08 -7.87
N LEU A 382 17.72 16.24 -6.92
CA LEU A 382 19.08 15.65 -6.91
C LEU A 382 19.35 14.82 -8.18
N HIS A 383 18.36 14.15 -8.72
CA HIS A 383 18.49 13.46 -10.00
C HIS A 383 18.69 14.43 -11.15
N SER A 384 17.98 15.57 -11.17
CA SER A 384 18.16 16.61 -12.18
C SER A 384 19.58 17.23 -12.09
N LEU A 385 20.09 17.41 -10.87
CA LEU A 385 21.46 17.84 -10.60
C LEU A 385 22.51 16.85 -11.17
N ASP A 386 22.33 15.53 -10.92
CA ASP A 386 23.24 14.51 -11.48
C ASP A 386 23.23 14.50 -13.02
N ARG A 387 22.07 14.70 -13.64
CA ARG A 387 21.95 14.82 -15.10
C ARG A 387 22.68 16.06 -15.61
N ALA A 388 22.49 17.21 -14.93
CA ALA A 388 23.14 18.47 -15.28
C ALA A 388 24.67 18.36 -15.24
N ARG A 389 25.23 17.72 -14.20
CA ARG A 389 26.69 17.48 -14.06
C ARG A 389 27.32 16.77 -15.25
N ARG A 390 26.56 15.90 -15.92
CA ARG A 390 27.05 15.11 -17.06
C ARG A 390 27.01 15.86 -18.39
N THR A 391 26.49 17.10 -18.42
CA THR A 391 26.41 17.91 -19.63
C THR A 391 27.76 18.46 -20.07
N GLY A 392 27.87 18.77 -21.37
CA GLY A 392 29.05 19.45 -21.95
C GLY A 392 29.29 20.81 -21.31
N THR A 393 28.23 21.57 -21.04
CA THR A 393 28.28 22.89 -20.42
C THR A 393 29.02 22.87 -19.08
N VAL A 394 28.68 21.94 -18.17
CA VAL A 394 29.34 21.81 -16.87
C VAL A 394 30.80 21.44 -17.02
N ARG A 395 31.12 20.54 -17.94
CA ARG A 395 32.52 20.16 -18.22
C ARG A 395 33.35 21.33 -18.72
N THR A 396 32.82 22.10 -19.67
CA THR A 396 33.52 23.27 -20.24
C THR A 396 33.69 24.35 -19.18
N PHE A 397 32.64 24.65 -18.37
CA PHE A 397 32.68 25.58 -17.26
C PHE A 397 33.77 25.19 -16.25
N THR A 398 33.77 23.94 -15.80
CA THR A 398 34.73 23.44 -14.81
C THR A 398 36.16 23.49 -15.34
N ALA A 399 36.43 23.09 -16.59
CA ALA A 399 37.75 23.15 -17.19
C ALA A 399 38.27 24.61 -17.24
N ALA A 400 37.45 25.57 -17.68
CA ALA A 400 37.82 26.97 -17.78
C ALA A 400 38.22 27.61 -16.45
N HIS A 401 37.58 27.22 -15.34
CA HIS A 401 37.79 27.82 -14.03
C HIS A 401 38.80 27.04 -13.16
N LEU A 402 39.05 25.77 -13.47
CA LEU A 402 40.03 24.94 -12.73
C LEU A 402 41.48 25.39 -12.95
N GLU A 403 41.83 25.95 -14.10
CA GLU A 403 43.15 26.50 -14.36
C GLU A 403 43.49 27.68 -13.43
N GLY A 404 42.52 28.55 -13.12
CA GLY A 404 42.67 29.60 -12.12
C GLY A 404 42.92 29.07 -10.71
N VAL A 405 42.22 27.98 -10.34
CA VAL A 405 42.36 27.32 -9.04
C VAL A 405 43.76 26.72 -8.85
N ARG A 406 44.35 26.18 -9.91
CA ARG A 406 45.72 25.59 -9.88
C ARG A 406 46.81 26.64 -9.72
N GLN A 407 46.59 27.86 -10.19
CA GLN A 407 47.54 28.96 -10.04
C GLN A 407 47.56 29.59 -8.65
N GLU A 408 46.41 29.48 -7.92
CA GLU A 408 46.29 29.95 -6.54
C GLU A 408 46.84 28.97 -5.47
N THR A 409 47.12 27.71 -5.86
CA THR A 409 47.69 26.69 -4.95
C THR A 409 49.22 26.78 -5.04
N PRO A 410 49.97 27.29 -4.03
CA PRO A 410 51.40 27.24 -4.05
C PRO A 410 51.90 25.82 -4.04
N HIS A 411 52.79 25.48 -4.98
CA HIS A 411 53.51 24.22 -4.92
C HIS A 411 54.27 24.09 -3.59
N PRO A 412 54.29 22.91 -2.94
CA PRO A 412 54.99 22.67 -1.70
C PRO A 412 56.48 22.84 -1.83
#